data_3821d6c4d8e2213b3a18c7ec73f89b8c
#
_entry.id   3821d6c4d8e2213b3a18c7ec73f89b8c
#
_cell.length_a   1.000
_cell.length_b   1.000
_cell.length_c   1.000
_cell.angle_alpha   90.00
_cell.angle_beta   90.00
_cell.angle_gamma   90.00
#
_symmetry.space_group_name_H-M   'P 1'
#
loop_
_entity.id
_entity.type
_entity.pdbx_description
1 polymer ?
#
loop_
_entity_poly.entity_id
_entity_poly.type
_entity_poly.pdbx_seq_one_letter_code
_entity_poly.pdbx_strand_id
1 'polypeptide(L)'
;MSTAIFTYGSLLFSDVMQAVTGKLFPSQSAVLRDYARYGVRGANYPGIVSTSGAYVEGQLYQGVDPAAVKHLDFFEGDLYRRVSVDVHTKSGIIPAQTYIIPPDKAHHLSETAWDPDAFRTRDYDTFLKQCKPLFRGGAHRS
;
A
#
# COMPACT_ATOMS: atom_id res chain seq x y z
N MET A 1 18.67 -9.38 -0.61
CA MET A 1 17.60 -9.58 -1.58
C MET A 1 16.58 -8.45 -1.48
N SER A 2 16.01 -8.05 -2.59
CA SER A 2 15.04 -6.97 -2.62
C SER A 2 13.73 -7.44 -3.26
N THR A 3 12.67 -6.69 -2.98
CA THR A 3 11.32 -7.02 -3.44
C THR A 3 10.71 -5.79 -4.11
N ALA A 4 9.94 -6.00 -5.16
CA ALA A 4 9.11 -4.94 -5.72
C ALA A 4 7.78 -4.92 -4.96
N ILE A 5 7.33 -3.75 -4.54
CA ILE A 5 6.09 -3.57 -3.77
C ILE A 5 5.14 -2.67 -4.55
N PHE A 6 3.97 -3.18 -4.86
CA PHE A 6 2.90 -2.39 -5.48
C PHE A 6 2.06 -1.74 -4.39
N THR A 7 1.87 -0.43 -4.52
CA THR A 7 1.11 0.37 -3.56
C THR A 7 -0.08 1.03 -4.26
N TYR A 8 -1.17 1.21 -3.52
CA TYR A 8 -2.41 1.74 -4.10
C TYR A 8 -3.16 2.67 -3.15
N GLY A 9 -2.63 2.90 -1.96
CA GLY A 9 -3.25 3.71 -0.93
C GLY A 9 -2.29 4.79 -0.42
N SER A 10 -2.18 4.94 0.89
CA SER A 10 -1.32 5.97 1.50
C SER A 10 0.14 5.85 1.07
N LEU A 11 0.62 4.63 0.81
CA LEU A 11 1.99 4.39 0.36
C LEU A 11 2.23 4.81 -1.11
N LEU A 12 1.19 5.24 -1.83
CA LEU A 12 1.37 5.89 -3.14
C LEU A 12 2.29 7.11 -3.03
N PHE A 13 2.26 7.78 -1.89
CA PHE A 13 3.01 8.99 -1.65
C PHE A 13 4.41 8.61 -1.11
N SER A 14 5.45 9.06 -1.80
CA SER A 14 6.82 8.72 -1.43
C SER A 14 7.19 9.18 -0.01
N ASP A 15 6.59 10.29 0.45
CA ASP A 15 6.81 10.79 1.80
C ASP A 15 6.29 9.82 2.87
N VAL A 16 5.18 9.16 2.59
CA VAL A 16 4.63 8.14 3.50
C VAL A 16 5.53 6.91 3.48
N MET A 17 5.95 6.47 2.30
CA MET A 17 6.87 5.34 2.18
C MET A 17 8.16 5.60 2.96
N GLN A 18 8.73 6.80 2.83
CA GLN A 18 9.94 7.18 3.55
C GLN A 18 9.68 7.24 5.07
N ALA A 19 8.53 7.76 5.49
CA ALA A 19 8.20 7.84 6.92
C ALA A 19 8.08 6.44 7.54
N VAL A 20 7.54 5.47 6.81
CA VAL A 20 7.35 4.10 7.30
C VAL A 20 8.65 3.31 7.28
N THR A 21 9.42 3.39 6.20
CA THR A 21 10.61 2.55 6.00
C THR A 21 11.92 3.23 6.36
N GLY A 22 11.93 4.55 6.45
CA GLY A 22 13.14 5.34 6.67
C GLY A 22 13.99 5.54 5.43
N LYS A 23 13.53 5.09 4.26
CA LYS A 23 14.29 5.11 3.02
C LYS A 23 13.46 5.59 1.85
N LEU A 24 14.14 6.04 0.80
CA LEU A 24 13.55 6.35 -0.49
C LEU A 24 13.85 5.19 -1.45
N PHE A 25 12.86 4.83 -2.26
CA PHE A 25 12.99 3.80 -3.28
C PHE A 25 12.55 4.32 -4.62
N PRO A 26 13.18 3.88 -5.72
CA PRO A 26 12.69 4.24 -7.05
C PRO A 26 11.29 3.65 -7.26
N SER A 27 10.43 4.40 -7.95
CA SER A 27 9.07 3.94 -8.24
C SER A 27 8.64 4.32 -9.63
N GLN A 28 7.63 3.62 -10.13
CA GLN A 28 7.01 3.92 -11.40
C GLN A 28 5.52 3.61 -11.32
N SER A 29 4.74 4.19 -12.22
CA SER A 29 3.31 3.89 -12.32
C SER A 29 3.11 2.45 -12.73
N ALA A 30 2.11 1.81 -12.14
CA ALA A 30 1.78 0.41 -12.42
C ALA A 30 0.28 0.18 -12.29
N VAL A 31 -0.19 -0.90 -12.90
CA VAL A 31 -1.60 -1.31 -12.84
C VAL A 31 -1.67 -2.76 -12.39
N LEU A 32 -2.51 -3.03 -11.40
CA LEU A 32 -2.82 -4.38 -10.95
C LEU A 32 -4.20 -4.76 -11.45
N ARG A 33 -4.29 -5.79 -12.27
CA ARG A 33 -5.56 -6.27 -12.84
C ARG A 33 -6.22 -7.28 -11.91
N ASP A 34 -7.55 -7.37 -12.05
CA ASP A 34 -8.41 -8.31 -11.34
C ASP A 34 -8.47 -8.08 -9.83
N TYR A 35 -8.32 -6.82 -9.44
CA TYR A 35 -8.53 -6.33 -8.07
C TYR A 35 -9.32 -5.03 -8.13
N ALA A 36 -10.10 -4.76 -7.09
CA ALA A 36 -10.83 -3.51 -6.92
C ALA A 36 -10.45 -2.88 -5.58
N ARG A 37 -10.43 -1.54 -5.55
CA ARG A 37 -10.05 -0.76 -4.39
C ARG A 37 -11.24 -0.07 -3.77
N TYR A 38 -11.43 -0.28 -2.46
CA TYR A 38 -12.49 0.34 -1.69
C TYR A 38 -11.91 0.91 -0.41
N GLY A 39 -12.59 1.92 0.16
CA GLY A 39 -12.21 2.44 1.48
C GLY A 39 -12.47 1.40 2.57
N VAL A 40 -11.64 1.40 3.59
CA VAL A 40 -11.85 0.60 4.80
C VAL A 40 -12.84 1.37 5.69
N ARG A 41 -13.87 0.68 6.23
CA ARG A 41 -14.89 1.30 7.06
C ARG A 41 -14.26 1.96 8.27
N GLY A 42 -14.63 3.21 8.52
CA GLY A 42 -14.14 3.96 9.67
C GLY A 42 -12.70 4.43 9.56
N ALA A 43 -12.09 4.33 8.39
CA ALA A 43 -10.69 4.69 8.18
C ALA A 43 -10.55 5.60 6.95
N ASN A 44 -9.38 6.22 6.83
CA ASN A 44 -9.06 7.07 5.67
C ASN A 44 -8.12 6.38 4.67
N TYR A 45 -7.94 5.09 4.79
CA TYR A 45 -7.09 4.29 3.89
C TYR A 45 -7.91 3.19 3.22
N PRO A 46 -7.42 2.66 2.08
CA PRO A 46 -8.16 1.66 1.33
C PRO A 46 -7.65 0.24 1.55
N GLY A 47 -8.41 -0.71 1.01
CA GLY A 47 -7.95 -2.06 0.78
C GLY A 47 -8.36 -2.53 -0.60
N ILE A 48 -7.76 -3.61 -1.09
CA ILE A 48 -8.12 -4.21 -2.37
C ILE A 48 -8.55 -5.66 -2.16
N VAL A 49 -9.48 -6.09 -3.03
CA VAL A 49 -9.99 -7.47 -3.03
C VAL A 49 -10.01 -7.99 -4.47
N SER A 50 -9.85 -9.30 -4.62
CA SER A 50 -9.93 -9.95 -5.91
C SER A 50 -11.29 -9.67 -6.56
N THR A 51 -11.27 -9.13 -7.78
CA THR A 51 -12.48 -8.74 -8.51
C THR A 51 -12.20 -8.87 -9.99
N SER A 52 -12.76 -9.91 -10.60
CA SER A 52 -12.54 -10.20 -12.02
C SER A 52 -12.94 -9.02 -12.89
N GLY A 53 -12.08 -8.61 -13.80
CA GLY A 53 -12.34 -7.53 -14.76
C GLY A 53 -12.09 -6.13 -14.24
N ALA A 54 -11.84 -5.95 -12.94
CA ALA A 54 -11.48 -4.65 -12.36
C ALA A 54 -9.96 -4.43 -12.44
N TYR A 55 -9.52 -3.23 -12.15
CA TYR A 55 -8.09 -2.93 -12.06
C TYR A 55 -7.84 -1.80 -11.07
N VAL A 56 -6.60 -1.74 -10.56
CA VAL A 56 -6.17 -0.73 -9.61
C VAL A 56 -4.91 -0.06 -10.13
N GLU A 57 -4.94 1.26 -10.22
CA GLU A 57 -3.76 2.05 -10.57
C GLU A 57 -2.97 2.37 -9.30
N GLY A 58 -1.65 2.31 -9.40
CA GLY A 58 -0.80 2.58 -8.25
C GLY A 58 0.65 2.83 -8.63
N GLN A 59 1.53 2.67 -7.65
CA GLN A 59 2.97 2.85 -7.79
C GLN A 59 3.70 1.55 -7.44
N LEU A 60 4.68 1.21 -8.24
CA LEU A 60 5.56 0.08 -7.96
C LEU A 60 6.89 0.59 -7.47
N TYR A 61 7.20 0.29 -6.22
CA TYR A 61 8.52 0.59 -5.64
C TYR A 61 9.44 -0.62 -5.86
N GLN A 62 10.66 -0.36 -6.27
CA GLN A 62 11.63 -1.41 -6.55
C GLN A 62 12.81 -1.33 -5.59
N GLY A 63 13.48 -2.45 -5.38
CA GLY A 63 14.63 -2.51 -4.51
C GLY A 63 14.32 -2.42 -3.03
N VAL A 64 13.11 -2.78 -2.63
CA VAL A 64 12.69 -2.72 -1.23
C VAL A 64 13.37 -3.86 -0.46
N ASP A 65 14.23 -3.52 0.48
CA ASP A 65 15.01 -4.51 1.22
C ASP A 65 14.19 -5.21 2.30
N PRO A 66 14.66 -6.36 2.83
CA PRO A 66 13.91 -7.12 3.82
C PRO A 66 13.55 -6.34 5.08
N ALA A 67 14.42 -5.45 5.55
CA ALA A 67 14.13 -4.63 6.72
C ALA A 67 12.97 -3.68 6.45
N ALA A 68 12.94 -3.06 5.26
CA ALA A 68 11.83 -2.19 4.86
C ALA A 68 10.54 -2.97 4.74
N VAL A 69 10.57 -4.20 4.20
CA VAL A 69 9.37 -5.05 4.10
C VAL A 69 8.81 -5.33 5.50
N LYS A 70 9.65 -5.57 6.49
CA LYS A 70 9.18 -5.77 7.87
C LYS A 70 8.47 -4.53 8.41
N HIS A 71 9.00 -3.34 8.13
CA HIS A 71 8.32 -2.09 8.53
C HIS A 71 6.97 -1.95 7.84
N LEU A 72 6.90 -2.31 6.56
CA LEU A 72 5.64 -2.28 5.82
C LEU A 72 4.63 -3.27 6.38
N ASP A 73 5.06 -4.50 6.68
CA ASP A 73 4.18 -5.51 7.28
C ASP A 73 3.62 -5.02 8.62
N PHE A 74 4.43 -4.40 9.44
CA PHE A 74 3.99 -3.84 10.71
C PHE A 74 3.01 -2.68 10.51
N PHE A 75 3.31 -1.80 9.58
CA PHE A 75 2.46 -0.65 9.25
C PHE A 75 1.07 -1.09 8.77
N GLU A 76 1.02 -2.10 7.90
CA GLU A 76 -0.25 -2.59 7.35
C GLU A 76 -1.07 -3.34 8.39
N GLY A 77 -0.44 -4.09 9.27
CA GLY A 77 -1.10 -4.77 10.38
C GLY A 77 -1.88 -6.01 9.96
N ASP A 78 -2.73 -6.47 10.87
CA ASP A 78 -3.40 -7.77 10.76
C ASP A 78 -4.56 -7.79 9.75
N LEU A 79 -5.07 -6.63 9.36
CA LEU A 79 -6.17 -6.57 8.39
C LEU A 79 -5.72 -7.04 7.00
N TYR A 80 -4.46 -6.85 6.68
CA TYR A 80 -3.92 -7.11 5.34
C TYR A 80 -3.08 -8.38 5.31
N ARG A 81 -3.01 -8.97 4.10
CA ARG A 81 -2.11 -10.09 3.81
C ARG A 81 -1.21 -9.70 2.65
N ARG A 82 0.10 -9.90 2.78
CA ARG A 82 1.04 -9.67 1.69
C ARG A 82 1.05 -10.88 0.76
N VAL A 83 0.81 -10.65 -0.53
CA VAL A 83 0.73 -11.70 -1.55
C VAL A 83 1.56 -11.34 -2.77
N SER A 84 1.95 -12.33 -3.55
CA SER A 84 2.65 -12.14 -4.83
C SER A 84 1.66 -11.87 -5.94
N VAL A 85 1.97 -10.90 -6.79
CA VAL A 85 1.15 -10.49 -7.92
C VAL A 85 2.04 -10.14 -9.10
N ASP A 86 1.43 -10.04 -10.30
CA ASP A 86 2.08 -9.49 -11.48
C ASP A 86 1.45 -8.15 -11.80
N VAL A 87 2.26 -7.11 -11.94
CA VAL A 87 1.77 -5.77 -12.25
C VAL A 87 2.23 -5.33 -13.62
N HIS A 88 1.41 -4.51 -14.28
CA HIS A 88 1.67 -4.00 -15.62
C HIS A 88 2.29 -2.61 -15.53
N THR A 89 3.45 -2.44 -16.18
CA THR A 89 4.19 -1.18 -16.22
C THR A 89 4.59 -0.84 -17.65
N LYS A 90 5.20 0.32 -17.86
CA LYS A 90 5.78 0.67 -19.16
C LYS A 90 6.88 -0.30 -19.59
N SER A 91 7.55 -0.91 -18.62
CA SER A 91 8.63 -1.87 -18.86
C SER A 91 8.13 -3.29 -19.05
N GLY A 92 6.81 -3.49 -19.04
CA GLY A 92 6.19 -4.80 -19.15
C GLY A 92 5.62 -5.28 -17.85
N ILE A 93 5.40 -6.57 -17.73
CA ILE A 93 4.83 -7.21 -16.54
C ILE A 93 5.97 -7.50 -15.56
N ILE A 94 5.82 -7.03 -14.33
CA ILE A 94 6.85 -7.19 -13.29
C ILE A 94 6.27 -7.95 -12.10
N PRO A 95 6.92 -9.03 -11.65
CA PRO A 95 6.51 -9.72 -10.41
C PRO A 95 6.71 -8.79 -9.21
N ALA A 96 5.71 -8.73 -8.34
CA ALA A 96 5.73 -7.85 -7.18
C ALA A 96 4.97 -8.48 -6.03
N GLN A 97 4.98 -7.80 -4.90
CA GLN A 97 4.12 -8.13 -3.77
C GLN A 97 3.24 -6.94 -3.44
N THR A 98 2.08 -7.21 -2.88
CA THR A 98 1.15 -6.17 -2.45
C THR A 98 0.37 -6.65 -1.23
N TYR A 99 -0.34 -5.73 -0.59
CA TYR A 99 -1.15 -6.02 0.58
C TYR A 99 -2.62 -6.06 0.19
N ILE A 100 -3.29 -7.17 0.43
CA ILE A 100 -4.70 -7.34 0.10
C ILE A 100 -5.52 -7.54 1.38
N ILE A 101 -6.83 -7.31 1.24
CA ILE A 101 -7.78 -7.71 2.28
C ILE A 101 -8.20 -9.15 1.99
N PRO A 102 -7.91 -10.12 2.87
CA PRO A 102 -8.32 -11.51 2.63
C PRO A 102 -9.85 -11.64 2.59
N PRO A 103 -10.38 -12.64 1.90
CA PRO A 103 -11.85 -12.80 1.77
C PRO A 103 -12.61 -12.82 3.09
N ASP A 104 -12.03 -13.43 4.13
CA ASP A 104 -12.66 -13.50 5.45
C ASP A 104 -12.73 -12.17 6.18
N LYS A 105 -12.02 -11.14 5.68
CA LYS A 105 -12.01 -9.79 6.24
C LYS A 105 -12.63 -8.75 5.30
N ALA A 106 -13.19 -9.18 4.18
CA ALA A 106 -13.76 -8.26 3.18
C ALA A 106 -14.90 -7.40 3.74
N HIS A 107 -15.55 -7.82 4.81
CA HIS A 107 -16.62 -7.04 5.47
C HIS A 107 -16.10 -5.74 6.08
N HIS A 108 -14.79 -5.56 6.24
CA HIS A 108 -14.20 -4.29 6.71
C HIS A 108 -14.17 -3.24 5.61
N LEU A 109 -14.39 -3.63 4.35
CA LEU A 109 -14.43 -2.67 3.25
C LEU A 109 -15.82 -2.04 3.12
N SER A 110 -15.83 -0.75 2.79
CA SER A 110 -17.06 -0.05 2.41
C SER A 110 -17.36 -0.35 0.94
N GLU A 111 -18.54 0.06 0.48
CA GLU A 111 -18.89 -0.05 -0.93
C GLU A 111 -18.37 1.13 -1.76
N THR A 112 -17.78 2.12 -1.10
CA THR A 112 -17.30 3.34 -1.74
C THR A 112 -15.86 3.18 -2.21
N ALA A 113 -15.61 3.51 -3.47
CA ALA A 113 -14.26 3.55 -4.00
C ALA A 113 -13.42 4.59 -3.24
N TRP A 114 -12.17 4.26 -2.97
CA TRP A 114 -11.26 5.18 -2.31
C TRP A 114 -10.60 6.08 -3.37
N ASP A 115 -10.57 7.39 -3.08
CA ASP A 115 -10.04 8.39 -3.99
C ASP A 115 -8.72 8.95 -3.45
N PRO A 116 -7.57 8.72 -4.15
CA PRO A 116 -6.28 9.25 -3.70
C PRO A 116 -6.26 10.78 -3.62
N ASP A 117 -6.96 11.47 -4.52
CA ASP A 117 -6.99 12.94 -4.50
C ASP A 117 -7.72 13.47 -3.28
N ALA A 118 -8.81 12.84 -2.89
CA ALA A 118 -9.54 13.21 -1.68
C ALA A 118 -8.69 12.97 -0.43
N PHE A 119 -7.97 11.87 -0.38
CA PHE A 119 -7.04 11.57 0.71
C PHE A 119 -5.95 12.65 0.81
N ARG A 120 -5.34 12.98 -0.32
CA ARG A 120 -4.27 13.98 -0.39
C ARG A 120 -4.74 15.34 0.10
N THR A 121 -5.96 15.73 -0.28
CA THR A 121 -6.51 17.04 0.08
C THR A 121 -6.91 17.15 1.55
N ARG A 122 -7.50 16.10 2.12
CA ARG A 122 -8.12 16.15 3.45
C ARG A 122 -7.30 15.50 4.55
N ASP A 123 -6.64 14.38 4.26
CA ASP A 123 -6.10 13.50 5.28
C ASP A 123 -4.59 13.33 5.23
N TYR A 124 -3.96 13.72 4.13
CA TYR A 124 -2.54 13.42 3.87
C TYR A 124 -1.62 13.93 4.98
N ASP A 125 -1.72 15.21 5.32
CA ASP A 125 -0.82 15.83 6.31
C ASP A 125 -0.97 15.17 7.69
N THR A 126 -2.22 14.94 8.09
CA THR A 126 -2.50 14.29 9.37
C THR A 126 -1.96 12.86 9.38
N PHE A 127 -2.19 12.14 8.30
CA PHE A 127 -1.71 10.76 8.16
C PHE A 127 -0.18 10.70 8.20
N LEU A 128 0.48 11.60 7.48
CA LEU A 128 1.95 11.64 7.44
C LEU A 128 2.54 11.92 8.83
N LYS A 129 1.92 12.82 9.59
CA LYS A 129 2.35 13.08 10.96
C LYS A 129 2.21 11.84 11.86
N GLN A 130 1.17 11.06 11.65
CA GLN A 130 0.97 9.79 12.37
C GLN A 130 2.02 8.75 11.97
N CYS A 131 2.37 8.69 10.69
CA CYS A 131 3.37 7.73 10.19
C CYS A 131 4.75 7.99 10.77
N LYS A 132 5.16 9.26 10.90
CA LYS A 132 6.47 9.61 11.43
C LYS A 132 6.68 9.11 12.86
N PRO A 133 5.76 9.37 13.80
CA PRO A 133 5.85 8.78 15.13
C PRO A 133 5.79 7.25 15.11
N LEU A 134 5.00 6.68 14.23
CA LEU A 134 4.88 5.22 14.09
C LEU A 134 6.23 4.60 13.73
N PHE A 135 6.93 5.16 12.75
CA PHE A 135 8.24 4.67 12.35
C PHE A 135 9.23 4.74 13.52
N ARG A 136 9.29 5.90 14.18
CA ARG A 136 10.16 6.07 15.35
C ARG A 136 9.77 5.13 16.48
N GLY A 137 8.48 5.01 16.74
CA GLY A 137 7.96 4.12 17.76
C GLY A 137 8.31 2.66 17.45
N GLY A 138 8.22 2.25 16.20
CA GLY A 138 8.59 0.91 15.76
C GLY A 138 10.06 0.63 16.04
N ALA A 139 10.94 1.59 15.73
CA ALA A 139 12.37 1.47 16.01
C ALA A 139 12.66 1.38 17.50
N HIS A 140 11.92 2.13 18.32
CA HIS A 140 12.10 2.13 19.77
C HIS A 140 11.46 0.94 20.46
N ARG A 141 10.42 0.37 19.87
CA ARG A 141 9.71 -0.79 20.42
C ARG A 141 10.43 -2.10 20.19
N SER A 142 11.25 -2.11 19.18
CA SER A 142 12.00 -3.31 18.80
C SER A 142 13.09 -3.65 19.79
#